data_8cd127703e36de010fecf160a7686d82
#
_entry.id   8cd127703e36de010fecf160a7686d82
#
_cell.length_a   1.000
_cell.length_b   1.000
_cell.length_c   1.000
_cell.angle_alpha   90.00
_cell.angle_beta   90.00
_cell.angle_gamma   90.00
#
_symmetry.space_group_name_H-M   'P 1'
#
loop_
_entity.id
_entity.type
_entity.pdbx_description
1 polymer ?
#
loop_
_entity_poly.entity_id
_entity_poly.type
_entity_poly.pdbx_seq_one_letter_code
_entity_poly.pdbx_strand_id
1 'polypeptide(L)'
;MRQIPTHSLKIDKNTHYFHFRIATEMEEAQTLSLQMLQEARKTVQRSTLQVIKTPLXTIPMKINCNLYMKLENMQTTGSFKIRGVANQFSRRESGPFITMSAGNYGKAFAYASKHFGXLRKLLMADTAPASKTALIASYGVEVEQISSKSLLPTVEQLVKDQKMIFLHPFDDIDLIAGHGSIGLEILEEIPNPDVVAVCCGGSGLLAGVAAAIKLSGCTNIYGVEPKEACTMYRSFSENKPVSMDVXSIATGLAPPFAGSKSFQICRQHVKEILLVSDDEIKAAVSILYKVGLVVEPSGAAAFAAIVGEKINLKGKTVVVLITGGNVSPEELCCIVH
;
A
#
# COMPACT_ATOMS: atom_id res chain seq x y z
N MET A 1 24.45 -22.40 -12.87
CA MET A 1 24.03 -21.11 -12.35
C MET A 1 22.79 -20.64 -13.05
N ARG A 2 21.68 -20.51 -12.33
CA ARG A 2 20.48 -19.95 -12.95
C ARG A 2 20.68 -18.45 -13.14
N GLN A 3 20.48 -17.99 -14.37
CA GLN A 3 20.52 -16.56 -14.62
C GLN A 3 19.33 -15.91 -13.97
N ILE A 4 19.57 -14.80 -13.29
CA ILE A 4 18.49 -14.02 -12.71
C ILE A 4 17.70 -13.40 -13.85
N PRO A 5 16.37 -13.58 -13.89
CA PRO A 5 15.60 -13.00 -14.98
C PRO A 5 15.69 -11.46 -14.96
N THR A 6 15.83 -10.90 -16.13
CA THR A 6 15.77 -9.45 -16.25
C THR A 6 14.32 -8.98 -16.23
N HIS A 7 14.09 -7.89 -15.53
CA HIS A 7 12.77 -7.27 -15.56
C HIS A 7 12.58 -6.55 -16.87
N SER A 8 11.43 -6.71 -17.46
CA SER A 8 11.03 -5.91 -18.62
C SER A 8 9.89 -4.99 -18.21
N LEU A 9 9.89 -3.79 -18.76
CA LEU A 9 8.88 -2.80 -18.49
C LEU A 9 7.98 -2.67 -19.72
N LYS A 10 6.67 -2.68 -19.49
CA LYS A 10 5.70 -2.51 -20.55
C LYS A 10 4.75 -1.38 -20.21
N ILE A 11 4.41 -0.59 -21.24
CA ILE A 11 3.42 0.47 -21.10
C ILE A 11 2.08 -0.08 -21.51
N ASP A 12 1.09 0.08 -20.64
CA ASP A 12 -0.28 -0.23 -20.99
C ASP A 12 -0.79 0.87 -21.92
N LYS A 13 -1.09 0.50 -23.15
CA LYS A 13 -1.49 1.47 -24.16
C LYS A 13 -2.81 2.16 -23.82
N ASN A 14 -3.67 1.51 -23.05
CA ASN A 14 -4.97 2.07 -22.74
C ASN A 14 -4.94 3.08 -21.59
N THR A 15 -4.03 2.89 -20.64
CA THR A 15 -3.97 3.74 -19.45
C THR A 15 -2.77 4.64 -19.39
N HIS A 16 -1.80 4.47 -20.29
CA HIS A 16 -0.52 5.17 -20.27
C HIS A 16 0.31 4.91 -19.01
N TYR A 17 0.02 3.82 -18.31
CA TYR A 17 0.80 3.36 -17.16
C TYR A 17 1.52 2.07 -17.54
N PHE A 18 2.44 1.67 -16.70
CA PHE A 18 3.26 0.51 -16.94
C PHE A 18 3.12 -0.51 -15.81
N HIS A 19 3.57 -1.71 -16.07
CA HIS A 19 3.78 -2.70 -15.02
C HIS A 19 5.09 -3.45 -15.30
N PHE A 20 5.71 -3.91 -14.23
CA PHE A 20 6.90 -4.73 -14.31
C PHE A 20 6.53 -6.15 -14.63
N ARG A 21 7.29 -6.75 -15.54
CA ARG A 21 7.10 -8.14 -15.87
C ARG A 21 8.45 -8.83 -15.87
N ILE A 22 8.53 -9.98 -15.26
CA ILE A 22 9.74 -10.80 -15.33
C ILE A 22 9.73 -11.50 -16.69
N ALA A 23 10.83 -11.36 -17.44
CA ALA A 23 10.87 -11.73 -18.84
C ALA A 23 11.08 -13.23 -19.08
N THR A 24 11.01 -14.05 -18.05
CA THR A 24 11.22 -15.48 -18.16
C THR A 24 10.08 -16.23 -17.49
N GLU A 25 10.06 -17.54 -17.71
CA GLU A 25 9.06 -18.40 -17.09
C GLU A 25 9.24 -18.51 -15.57
N MET A 26 10.21 -17.83 -15.03
CA MET A 26 10.39 -17.77 -13.58
C MET A 26 9.46 -16.77 -12.91
N GLU A 27 8.47 -16.27 -13.62
CA GLU A 27 7.30 -15.65 -12.99
C GLU A 27 6.53 -16.70 -12.21
N GLU A 28 7.25 -17.64 -11.62
CA GLU A 28 6.64 -18.53 -10.66
C GLU A 28 6.15 -17.69 -9.52
N ALA A 29 4.98 -18.03 -9.04
CA ALA A 29 4.37 -17.31 -7.94
C ALA A 29 5.37 -17.22 -6.81
N GLN A 30 5.81 -16.01 -6.49
CA GLN A 30 6.56 -15.79 -5.27
C GLN A 30 5.58 -15.92 -4.14
N THR A 31 5.81 -16.89 -3.27
CA THR A 31 4.94 -17.10 -2.13
C THR A 31 5.57 -16.47 -0.91
N LEU A 32 4.71 -15.99 -0.01
CA LEU A 32 5.15 -15.53 1.29
C LEU A 32 4.99 -16.67 2.27
N SER A 33 6.07 -17.05 2.94
CA SER A 33 5.98 -17.99 4.05
C SER A 33 5.85 -17.23 5.35
N LEU A 34 5.35 -17.90 6.38
CA LEU A 34 5.29 -17.29 7.70
C LEU A 34 6.69 -16.92 8.19
N GLN A 35 7.70 -17.74 7.88
CA GLN A 35 9.06 -17.43 8.27
C GLN A 35 9.54 -16.12 7.64
N MET A 36 9.26 -15.92 6.35
CA MET A 36 9.62 -14.66 5.68
C MET A 36 8.97 -13.46 6.34
N LEU A 37 7.69 -13.61 6.71
CA LEU A 37 6.96 -12.54 7.34
C LEU A 37 7.50 -12.24 8.74
N GLN A 38 7.84 -13.27 9.50
CA GLN A 38 8.44 -13.09 10.82
C GLN A 38 9.80 -12.43 10.74
N GLU A 39 10.60 -12.80 9.77
CA GLU A 39 11.90 -12.17 9.56
C GLU A 39 11.75 -10.70 9.14
N ALA A 40 10.79 -10.43 8.27
CA ALA A 40 10.51 -9.05 7.87
C ALA A 40 10.07 -8.23 9.08
N ARG A 41 9.25 -8.80 9.94
CA ARG A 41 8.82 -8.09 11.14
C ARG A 41 9.99 -7.74 12.03
N LYS A 42 10.94 -8.66 12.21
CA LYS A 42 12.14 -8.36 12.98
C LYS A 42 12.93 -7.21 12.36
N THR A 43 13.05 -7.20 11.04
CA THR A 43 13.72 -6.11 10.34
C THR A 43 13.01 -4.78 10.59
N VAL A 44 11.68 -4.78 10.51
CA VAL A 44 10.89 -3.58 10.74
C VAL A 44 11.09 -3.08 12.19
N GLN A 45 11.05 -4.00 13.17
CA GLN A 45 11.23 -3.64 14.58
C GLN A 45 12.61 -3.07 14.86
N ARG A 46 13.62 -3.59 14.20
CA ARG A 46 15.01 -3.19 14.43
C ARG A 46 15.44 -1.99 13.60
N SER A 47 14.59 -1.58 12.68
CA SER A 47 14.93 -0.50 11.75
C SER A 47 15.18 0.80 12.48
N THR A 48 16.19 1.55 12.03
CA THR A 48 16.46 2.88 12.55
C THR A 48 15.53 3.94 11.97
N LEU A 49 14.59 3.54 11.12
CA LEU A 49 13.63 4.48 10.50
C LEU A 49 12.52 4.92 11.44
N GLN A 50 12.52 4.48 12.69
CA GLN A 50 11.52 4.85 13.68
C GLN A 50 10.12 4.38 13.29
N VAL A 51 10.03 3.14 12.85
CA VAL A 51 8.73 2.51 12.58
C VAL A 51 8.03 2.27 13.90
N ILE A 52 6.78 2.71 13.98
CA ILE A 52 6.00 2.65 15.22
C ILE A 52 5.16 1.37 15.24
N LYS A 53 5.11 0.70 16.40
CA LYS A 53 4.09 -0.31 16.64
C LYS A 53 2.82 0.47 16.97
N THR A 54 1.93 0.59 16.00
CA THR A 54 0.78 1.48 16.13
C THR A 54 -0.29 0.90 17.05
N PRO A 55 -1.13 1.76 17.67
CA PRO A 55 -2.19 1.27 18.54
C PRO A 55 -3.32 0.62 17.78
N LEU A 56 -4.03 -0.25 18.55
CA LEU A 56 -5.35 -0.73 18.18
C LEU A 56 -6.36 -0.07 19.09
N UNK A 57 -7.07 0.73 18.49
CA UNK A 57 -7.90 1.46 19.34
C UNK A 57 -9.31 1.16 19.01
N THR A 58 -10.11 1.52 19.97
CA THR A 58 -11.55 1.61 19.74
C THR A 58 -11.97 3.06 19.75
N ILE A 59 -13.11 3.35 19.15
CA ILE A 59 -13.64 4.71 19.17
C ILE A 59 -15.04 4.70 19.76
N PRO A 60 -15.47 5.83 20.37
CA PRO A 60 -16.80 5.91 20.97
C PRO A 60 -17.86 6.11 19.90
N MET A 61 -18.29 5.03 19.29
CA MET A 61 -19.20 5.04 18.18
C MET A 61 -20.10 3.81 18.25
N LYS A 62 -21.40 4.03 18.07
CA LYS A 62 -22.34 2.91 18.00
C LYS A 62 -22.19 2.22 16.67
N ILE A 63 -21.77 0.96 16.72
CA ILE A 63 -21.62 0.16 15.52
C ILE A 63 -21.98 -1.28 15.89
N ASN A 64 -22.39 -2.05 14.91
CA ASN A 64 -23.01 -3.36 15.13
C ASN A 64 -22.01 -4.49 15.35
N CYS A 65 -20.76 -4.17 15.66
CA CYS A 65 -19.72 -5.16 15.89
C CYS A 65 -18.73 -4.62 16.91
N ASN A 66 -17.83 -5.49 17.36
CA ASN A 66 -16.71 -5.08 18.21
C ASN A 66 -15.58 -4.62 17.32
N LEU A 67 -15.49 -3.31 17.12
CA LEU A 67 -14.59 -2.73 16.13
C LEU A 67 -13.32 -2.19 16.77
N TYR A 68 -12.19 -2.61 16.22
CA TYR A 68 -10.87 -2.08 16.56
C TYR A 68 -10.25 -1.49 15.30
N MET A 69 -9.50 -0.42 15.47
CA MET A 69 -8.81 0.22 14.35
C MET A 69 -7.30 0.19 14.56
N LYS A 70 -6.58 -0.33 13.58
CA LYS A 70 -5.13 -0.32 13.58
C LYS A 70 -4.68 0.98 12.91
N LEU A 71 -4.02 1.86 13.67
CA LEU A 71 -3.87 3.26 13.28
C LEU A 71 -2.51 3.53 12.62
N GLU A 72 -2.37 3.12 11.38
CA GLU A 72 -1.14 3.37 10.62
C GLU A 72 -0.98 4.82 10.19
N ASN A 73 -2.02 5.63 10.33
CA ASN A 73 -1.89 7.07 10.14
C ASN A 73 -0.99 7.71 11.20
N MET A 74 -0.66 6.99 12.25
CA MET A 74 0.25 7.48 13.30
C MET A 74 1.72 7.18 13.03
N GLN A 75 2.04 6.52 11.93
CA GLN A 75 3.43 6.27 11.59
C GLN A 75 4.22 7.56 11.37
N THR A 76 5.53 7.47 11.53
CA THR A 76 6.44 8.60 11.37
C THR A 76 6.28 9.31 10.03
N THR A 77 6.05 8.56 8.94
CA THR A 77 5.82 9.15 7.63
C THR A 77 4.33 9.29 7.29
N GLY A 78 3.46 9.08 8.27
CA GLY A 78 2.02 9.29 8.10
C GLY A 78 1.26 8.16 7.45
N SER A 79 1.92 7.06 7.11
CA SER A 79 1.24 5.90 6.54
C SER A 79 2.04 4.62 6.78
N PHE A 80 1.41 3.51 6.46
CA PHE A 80 2.00 2.18 6.63
C PHE A 80 3.24 1.94 5.77
N LYS A 81 3.46 2.71 4.73
CA LYS A 81 4.51 2.43 3.74
C LYS A 81 5.90 2.32 4.34
N ILE A 82 6.16 3.02 5.43
CA ILE A 82 7.48 2.95 6.08
C ILE A 82 7.84 1.52 6.50
N ARG A 83 6.86 0.69 6.83
CA ARG A 83 7.12 -0.71 7.19
C ARG A 83 7.70 -1.49 6.02
N GLY A 84 7.05 -1.36 4.87
CA GLY A 84 7.52 -2.04 3.66
C GLY A 84 8.87 -1.52 3.23
N VAL A 85 9.05 -0.20 3.26
CA VAL A 85 10.32 0.41 2.85
C VAL A 85 11.46 -0.07 3.75
N ALA A 86 11.21 -0.19 5.06
CA ALA A 86 12.25 -0.67 5.98
C ALA A 86 12.75 -2.05 5.55
N ASN A 87 11.84 -2.95 5.21
CA ASN A 87 12.25 -4.29 4.80
C ASN A 87 12.84 -4.29 3.38
N GLN A 88 12.22 -3.54 2.48
CA GLN A 88 12.68 -3.48 1.08
C GLN A 88 14.13 -2.98 1.02
N PHE A 89 14.42 -1.87 1.70
CA PHE A 89 15.77 -1.31 1.66
C PHE A 89 16.79 -2.28 2.29
N SER A 90 16.39 -2.98 3.36
CA SER A 90 17.32 -3.88 4.04
C SER A 90 17.68 -5.10 3.19
N ARG A 91 16.86 -5.42 2.20
CA ARG A 91 17.09 -6.61 1.36
C ARG A 91 17.81 -6.27 0.06
N ARG A 92 18.19 -5.02 -0.12
CA ARG A 92 18.89 -4.61 -1.34
C ARG A 92 20.29 -4.18 -1.01
N GLU A 93 21.22 -4.45 -1.91
CA GLU A 93 22.55 -3.85 -1.83
C GLU A 93 22.40 -2.35 -1.95
N SER A 94 23.31 -1.61 -1.32
CA SER A 94 23.26 -0.16 -1.41
C SER A 94 23.37 0.24 -2.87
N GLY A 95 22.31 0.76 -3.39
CA GLY A 95 22.18 1.05 -4.78
C GLY A 95 22.71 2.34 -5.08
N PRO A 96 22.63 2.82 -6.33
CA PRO A 96 21.70 3.91 -6.53
C PRO A 96 20.30 3.38 -6.81
N PHE A 97 19.34 3.84 -6.01
CA PHE A 97 17.95 3.42 -6.17
C PHE A 97 17.14 4.44 -6.96
N ILE A 98 16.20 3.96 -7.74
CA ILE A 98 15.25 4.81 -8.45
C ILE A 98 13.84 4.26 -8.25
N THR A 99 12.87 5.18 -8.11
CA THR A 99 11.48 4.79 -8.08
C THR A 99 10.61 5.87 -8.70
N MET A 100 9.31 5.59 -8.82
CA MET A 100 8.31 6.52 -9.32
C MET A 100 7.16 6.53 -8.33
N SER A 101 6.88 7.69 -7.72
CA SER A 101 5.73 7.81 -6.82
C SER A 101 5.59 9.23 -6.35
N ALA A 102 4.37 9.77 -6.36
CA ALA A 102 4.06 11.04 -5.73
C ALA A 102 3.28 10.87 -4.44
N GLY A 103 3.02 9.64 -4.02
CA GLY A 103 2.16 9.35 -2.86
C GLY A 103 2.93 8.88 -1.65
N ASN A 104 2.27 8.05 -0.88
CA ASN A 104 2.81 7.59 0.41
C ASN A 104 4.12 6.82 0.26
N TYR A 105 4.24 6.02 -0.82
CA TYR A 105 5.50 5.31 -1.03
C TYR A 105 6.63 6.30 -1.31
N GLY A 106 6.38 7.32 -2.13
CA GLY A 106 7.39 8.33 -2.43
C GLY A 106 7.88 9.03 -1.18
N LYS A 107 6.95 9.38 -0.28
CA LYS A 107 7.31 10.02 0.98
C LYS A 107 8.18 9.10 1.85
N ALA A 108 7.78 7.84 1.98
CA ALA A 108 8.55 6.88 2.78
C ALA A 108 9.91 6.59 2.17
N PHE A 109 9.97 6.46 0.85
CA PHE A 109 11.22 6.27 0.12
C PHE A 109 12.17 7.44 0.35
N ALA A 110 11.65 8.67 0.28
CA ALA A 110 12.48 9.86 0.48
C ALA A 110 12.99 9.96 1.92
N TYR A 111 12.12 9.68 2.87
CA TYR A 111 12.51 9.67 4.28
C TYR A 111 13.63 8.65 4.53
N ALA A 112 13.48 7.44 4.01
CA ALA A 112 14.49 6.41 4.18
C ALA A 112 15.78 6.77 3.47
N SER A 113 15.66 7.39 2.29
CA SER A 113 16.84 7.80 1.52
C SER A 113 17.67 8.81 2.28
N LYS A 114 17.00 9.79 2.89
CA LYS A 114 17.69 10.77 3.72
C LYS A 114 18.40 10.09 4.88
N HIS A 115 17.72 9.17 5.51
CA HIS A 115 18.24 8.48 6.68
C HIS A 115 19.51 7.68 6.36
N PHE A 116 19.52 7.00 5.21
CA PHE A 116 20.66 6.13 4.84
C PHE A 116 21.71 6.83 3.98
N GLY A 117 21.43 8.03 3.50
CA GLY A 117 22.41 8.84 2.79
C GLY A 117 22.89 8.31 1.44
N UNK A 118 22.13 7.65 0.80
CA UNK A 118 22.62 7.08 -0.40
C UNK A 118 22.05 7.83 -1.52
N LEU A 119 22.53 7.51 -2.62
CA LEU A 119 22.04 8.12 -3.85
C LEU A 119 20.70 7.52 -4.20
N ARG A 120 19.70 8.33 -4.20
CA ARG A 120 18.32 7.91 -4.46
C ARG A 120 17.67 8.93 -5.38
N LYS A 121 16.93 8.44 -6.36
CA LYS A 121 16.22 9.30 -7.30
C LYS A 121 14.75 8.93 -7.34
N LEU A 122 13.89 9.94 -7.34
CA LEU A 122 12.46 9.74 -7.39
C LEU A 122 11.89 10.54 -8.56
N LEU A 123 11.22 9.84 -9.45
CA LEU A 123 10.54 10.46 -10.57
C LEU A 123 9.05 10.59 -10.25
N MET A 124 8.45 11.71 -10.63
CA MET A 124 7.02 11.85 -10.51
C MET A 124 6.47 12.61 -11.70
N ALA A 125 5.19 12.41 -11.95
CA ALA A 125 4.53 13.10 -13.06
C ALA A 125 4.53 14.60 -12.81
N ASP A 126 4.63 15.38 -13.88
CA ASP A 126 4.61 16.83 -13.77
C ASP A 126 3.24 17.37 -13.32
N THR A 127 2.22 16.51 -13.29
CA THR A 127 0.91 16.85 -12.74
C THR A 127 0.84 16.73 -11.22
N ALA A 128 1.87 16.19 -10.57
CA ALA A 128 1.84 16.03 -9.12
C ALA A 128 1.76 17.41 -8.43
N PRO A 129 1.00 17.51 -7.34
CA PRO A 129 0.89 18.81 -6.66
C PRO A 129 2.23 19.32 -6.16
N ALA A 130 2.45 20.64 -6.30
CA ALA A 130 3.70 21.25 -5.88
C ALA A 130 4.03 21.02 -4.41
N SER A 131 3.00 20.97 -3.56
CA SER A 131 3.22 20.73 -2.14
C SER A 131 3.81 19.35 -1.88
N LYS A 132 3.37 18.35 -2.63
CA LYS A 132 3.91 16.98 -2.48
C LYS A 132 5.35 16.91 -2.98
N THR A 133 5.62 17.55 -4.10
CA THR A 133 6.98 17.61 -4.63
C THR A 133 7.93 18.28 -3.65
N ALA A 134 7.51 19.42 -3.08
CA ALA A 134 8.34 20.16 -2.15
C ALA A 134 8.62 19.34 -0.89
N LEU A 135 7.60 18.66 -0.36
CA LEU A 135 7.77 17.85 0.83
C LEU A 135 8.77 16.73 0.60
N ILE A 136 8.61 16.01 -0.50
CA ILE A 136 9.51 14.89 -0.82
C ILE A 136 10.93 15.39 -1.03
N ALA A 137 11.09 16.47 -1.79
CA ALA A 137 12.40 17.04 -2.04
C ALA A 137 13.08 17.53 -0.75
N SER A 138 12.28 17.94 0.24
CA SER A 138 12.83 18.44 1.50
C SER A 138 13.60 17.38 2.27
N TYR A 139 13.39 16.09 1.96
CA TYR A 139 14.17 15.00 2.55
C TYR A 139 15.54 14.82 1.89
N GLY A 140 15.82 15.59 0.83
CA GLY A 140 17.13 15.53 0.20
C GLY A 140 17.28 14.50 -0.92
N VAL A 141 16.21 13.77 -1.24
CA VAL A 141 16.26 12.85 -2.37
C VAL A 141 16.16 13.67 -3.66
N GLU A 142 16.84 13.21 -4.71
CA GLU A 142 16.75 13.89 -6.00
C GLU A 142 15.37 13.61 -6.61
N VAL A 143 14.58 14.67 -6.81
CA VAL A 143 13.24 14.58 -7.38
C VAL A 143 13.24 15.21 -8.76
N GLU A 144 12.68 14.49 -9.73
CA GLU A 144 12.52 15.02 -11.07
C GLU A 144 11.08 14.84 -11.51
N GLN A 145 10.44 15.94 -11.92
CA GLN A 145 9.09 15.89 -12.48
C GLN A 145 9.17 15.90 -14.00
N ILE A 146 8.53 14.93 -14.61
CA ILE A 146 8.54 14.78 -16.06
C ILE A 146 7.13 14.38 -16.49
N SER A 147 6.88 14.40 -17.81
CA SER A 147 5.57 13.98 -18.29
C SER A 147 5.30 12.52 -17.93
N SER A 148 4.04 12.20 -17.72
CA SER A 148 3.66 10.83 -17.38
C SER A 148 4.17 9.83 -18.41
N LYS A 149 4.13 10.21 -19.69
CA LYS A 149 4.58 9.33 -20.76
C LYS A 149 6.08 9.06 -20.71
N SER A 150 6.85 9.95 -20.10
CA SER A 150 8.29 9.82 -20.04
C SER A 150 8.79 9.05 -18.81
N LEU A 151 7.90 8.77 -17.83
CA LEU A 151 8.34 8.15 -16.59
C LEU A 151 9.00 6.79 -16.84
N LEU A 152 8.29 5.90 -17.50
CA LEU A 152 8.82 4.57 -17.73
C LEU A 152 10.05 4.55 -18.60
N PRO A 153 10.08 5.24 -19.76
CA PRO A 153 11.31 5.26 -20.55
C PRO A 153 12.50 5.81 -19.78
N THR A 154 12.28 6.82 -18.94
CA THR A 154 13.38 7.39 -18.16
C THR A 154 13.91 6.39 -17.15
N VAL A 155 13.01 5.65 -16.45
CA VAL A 155 13.44 4.60 -15.54
C VAL A 155 14.26 3.56 -16.29
N GLU A 156 13.76 3.10 -17.44
CA GLU A 156 14.47 2.09 -18.23
C GLU A 156 15.87 2.55 -18.59
N GLN A 157 15.96 3.82 -19.03
CA GLN A 157 17.24 4.39 -19.44
C GLN A 157 18.22 4.44 -18.27
N LEU A 158 17.77 4.90 -17.11
CA LEU A 158 18.66 5.04 -15.95
C LEU A 158 19.08 3.70 -15.38
N VAL A 159 18.17 2.72 -15.40
CA VAL A 159 18.53 1.36 -14.99
C VAL A 159 19.60 0.80 -15.91
N LYS A 160 19.45 1.01 -17.22
CA LYS A 160 20.38 0.48 -18.20
C LYS A 160 21.71 1.23 -18.17
N ASP A 161 21.68 2.56 -18.21
CA ASP A 161 22.85 3.38 -18.45
C ASP A 161 23.63 3.68 -17.17
N GLN A 162 22.95 3.84 -16.05
CA GLN A 162 23.58 4.20 -14.77
C GLN A 162 23.49 3.08 -13.75
N LYS A 163 22.99 1.92 -14.15
CA LYS A 163 22.87 0.73 -13.30
C LYS A 163 22.09 1.00 -12.03
N MET A 164 21.09 1.88 -12.13
CA MET A 164 20.21 2.13 -10.99
C MET A 164 19.31 0.93 -10.75
N ILE A 165 18.95 0.74 -9.49
CA ILE A 165 18.09 -0.36 -9.07
C ILE A 165 16.68 0.22 -8.91
N PHE A 166 15.72 -0.30 -9.69
CA PHE A 166 14.34 0.16 -9.58
C PHE A 166 13.66 -0.55 -8.42
N LEU A 167 13.05 0.24 -7.53
CA LEU A 167 12.24 -0.28 -6.43
C LEU A 167 10.77 -0.01 -6.74
N HIS A 168 9.99 -1.09 -6.85
CA HIS A 168 8.58 -0.97 -7.18
C HIS A 168 7.80 -0.46 -5.95
N PRO A 169 6.89 0.49 -6.14
CA PRO A 169 6.18 1.10 -5.00
C PRO A 169 5.10 0.23 -4.37
N PHE A 170 4.72 -0.90 -4.96
CA PHE A 170 3.76 -1.80 -4.32
C PHE A 170 3.91 -3.27 -4.68
N ASP A 171 4.40 -3.62 -5.86
CA ASP A 171 4.43 -5.03 -6.28
C ASP A 171 5.85 -5.62 -6.13
N ASP A 172 6.33 -5.64 -4.90
CA ASP A 172 7.68 -6.06 -4.54
C ASP A 172 7.57 -6.96 -3.32
N ILE A 173 8.13 -8.16 -3.39
CA ILE A 173 7.92 -9.16 -2.35
C ILE A 173 8.49 -8.71 -0.99
N ASP A 174 9.60 -8.00 -0.98
CA ASP A 174 10.19 -7.55 0.28
C ASP A 174 9.37 -6.42 0.89
N LEU A 175 8.84 -5.54 0.04
CA LEU A 175 7.93 -4.50 0.50
C LEU A 175 6.66 -5.14 1.10
N ILE A 176 6.09 -6.09 0.37
CA ILE A 176 4.88 -6.81 0.80
C ILE A 176 5.12 -7.49 2.15
N ALA A 177 6.25 -8.17 2.31
CA ALA A 177 6.56 -8.85 3.57
C ALA A 177 6.66 -7.86 4.73
N GLY A 178 7.25 -6.69 4.51
CA GLY A 178 7.31 -5.66 5.55
C GLY A 178 5.93 -5.19 5.97
N HIS A 179 5.01 -5.04 5.01
CA HIS A 179 3.62 -4.68 5.33
C HIS A 179 2.94 -5.77 6.17
N GLY A 180 3.36 -7.01 6.00
CA GLY A 180 2.81 -8.12 6.79
C GLY A 180 3.04 -7.98 8.28
N SER A 181 4.02 -7.17 8.69
CA SER A 181 4.25 -6.92 10.10
C SER A 181 3.02 -6.34 10.80
N ILE A 182 2.17 -5.64 10.06
CA ILE A 182 0.90 -5.14 10.60
C ILE A 182 0.02 -6.30 11.06
N GLY A 183 -0.11 -7.32 10.21
CA GLY A 183 -0.93 -8.48 10.54
C GLY A 183 -0.43 -9.21 11.77
N LEU A 184 0.87 -9.36 11.89
CA LEU A 184 1.44 -10.01 13.06
C LEU A 184 1.19 -9.19 14.33
N GLU A 185 1.29 -7.86 14.25
CA GLU A 185 0.98 -7.00 15.41
C GLU A 185 -0.49 -7.10 15.79
N ILE A 186 -1.40 -7.16 14.80
CA ILE A 186 -2.82 -7.31 15.09
C ILE A 186 -3.05 -8.58 15.89
N LEU A 187 -2.48 -9.71 15.45
CA LEU A 187 -2.73 -10.98 16.10
C LEU A 187 -2.12 -11.06 17.50
N GLU A 188 -1.09 -10.28 17.79
CA GLU A 188 -0.55 -10.24 19.14
C GLU A 188 -1.55 -9.68 20.13
N GLU A 189 -2.35 -8.69 19.72
CA GLU A 189 -3.31 -8.06 20.64
C GLU A 189 -4.69 -8.72 20.57
N ILE A 190 -5.07 -9.18 19.38
CA ILE A 190 -6.36 -9.85 19.16
C ILE A 190 -6.06 -11.14 18.42
N PRO A 191 -5.83 -12.24 19.15
CA PRO A 191 -5.34 -13.47 18.51
C PRO A 191 -6.31 -14.09 17.51
N ASN A 192 -7.62 -13.89 17.68
CA ASN A 192 -8.61 -14.54 16.82
C ASN A 192 -9.71 -13.56 16.40
N PRO A 193 -9.37 -12.50 15.67
CA PRO A 193 -10.45 -11.63 15.18
C PRO A 193 -11.29 -12.41 14.17
N ASP A 194 -12.58 -12.09 14.10
CA ASP A 194 -13.44 -12.74 13.11
C ASP A 194 -13.14 -12.21 11.71
N VAL A 195 -12.86 -10.90 11.60
CA VAL A 195 -12.70 -10.23 10.32
C VAL A 195 -11.61 -9.18 10.43
N VAL A 196 -10.78 -9.09 9.40
CA VAL A 196 -9.88 -7.96 9.21
C VAL A 196 -10.18 -7.35 7.85
N ALA A 197 -10.40 -6.04 7.81
CA ALA A 197 -10.70 -5.32 6.57
C ALA A 197 -9.54 -4.37 6.25
N VAL A 198 -9.05 -4.45 5.01
CA VAL A 198 -7.85 -3.72 4.58
C VAL A 198 -8.16 -3.07 3.24
N CYS A 199 -7.84 -1.79 3.09
CA CYS A 199 -8.00 -1.15 1.79
C CYS A 199 -6.99 -1.73 0.80
N CYS A 200 -7.37 -1.67 -0.47
CA CYS A 200 -6.64 -2.33 -1.53
C CYS A 200 -6.39 -1.33 -2.66
N GLY A 201 -5.14 -0.98 -2.88
CA GLY A 201 -4.73 -0.17 -4.03
C GLY A 201 -3.91 -1.05 -4.95
N GLY A 202 -2.61 -0.84 -4.99
CA GLY A 202 -1.71 -1.77 -5.70
C GLY A 202 -1.68 -3.14 -5.08
N SER A 203 -2.20 -3.24 -3.88
CA SER A 203 -2.50 -4.48 -3.15
C SER A 203 -1.33 -5.10 -2.43
N GLY A 204 -0.20 -4.42 -2.37
CA GLY A 204 0.91 -4.92 -1.57
C GLY A 204 0.56 -5.00 -0.10
N LEU A 205 -0.18 -4.00 0.39
CA LEU A 205 -0.62 -3.99 1.78
C LEU A 205 -1.57 -5.15 2.06
N LEU A 206 -2.60 -5.29 1.26
CA LEU A 206 -3.58 -6.36 1.45
C LEU A 206 -2.90 -7.72 1.39
N ALA A 207 -2.00 -7.92 0.42
CA ALA A 207 -1.29 -9.18 0.26
C ALA A 207 -0.48 -9.52 1.52
N GLY A 208 0.28 -8.57 2.02
CA GLY A 208 1.14 -8.82 3.18
C GLY A 208 0.34 -9.09 4.45
N VAL A 209 -0.67 -8.27 4.70
CA VAL A 209 -1.49 -8.42 5.91
C VAL A 209 -2.27 -9.73 5.85
N ALA A 210 -2.88 -10.03 4.70
CA ALA A 210 -3.67 -11.25 4.56
C ALA A 210 -2.80 -12.49 4.74
N ALA A 211 -1.62 -12.52 4.12
CA ALA A 211 -0.74 -13.68 4.27
C ALA A 211 -0.33 -13.86 5.74
N ALA A 212 0.05 -12.77 6.41
CA ALA A 212 0.47 -12.85 7.81
C ALA A 212 -0.63 -13.45 8.68
N ILE A 213 -1.85 -13.00 8.48
CA ILE A 213 -2.97 -13.44 9.32
C ILE A 213 -3.42 -14.85 8.97
N LYS A 214 -3.55 -15.15 7.68
CA LYS A 214 -4.06 -16.47 7.26
C LYS A 214 -3.06 -17.59 7.49
N LEU A 215 -1.78 -17.30 7.41
CA LEU A 215 -0.76 -18.31 7.74
C LEU A 215 -0.65 -18.56 9.24
N SER A 216 -1.27 -17.68 10.04
CA SER A 216 -1.23 -17.78 11.51
C SER A 216 -2.57 -18.15 12.10
N GLY A 217 -3.65 -18.22 11.32
CA GLY A 217 -4.98 -18.49 11.87
C GLY A 217 -6.04 -18.59 10.79
N CYS A 218 -7.29 -18.36 11.16
CA CYS A 218 -8.42 -18.55 10.26
C CYS A 218 -9.35 -17.35 10.13
N THR A 219 -8.89 -16.17 10.50
CA THR A 219 -9.64 -14.93 10.33
C THR A 219 -10.02 -14.72 8.86
N ASN A 220 -11.22 -14.18 8.61
CA ASN A 220 -11.62 -13.80 7.26
C ASN A 220 -11.05 -12.42 6.92
N ILE A 221 -10.38 -12.33 5.78
CA ILE A 221 -9.75 -11.09 5.32
C ILE A 221 -10.55 -10.54 4.17
N TYR A 222 -10.95 -9.28 4.26
CA TYR A 222 -11.63 -8.58 3.18
C TYR A 222 -10.78 -7.42 2.69
N GLY A 223 -10.67 -7.31 1.37
CA GLY A 223 -10.09 -6.12 0.76
C GLY A 223 -11.19 -5.11 0.47
N VAL A 224 -10.85 -3.84 0.41
CA VAL A 224 -11.82 -2.79 0.08
C VAL A 224 -11.23 -1.89 -0.99
N GLU A 225 -11.98 -1.70 -2.06
CA GLU A 225 -11.56 -0.82 -3.17
C GLU A 225 -12.65 0.20 -3.47
N PRO A 226 -12.25 1.37 -4.03
CA PRO A 226 -13.25 2.28 -4.59
C PRO A 226 -13.92 1.65 -5.81
N LYS A 227 -15.22 1.93 -5.98
CA LYS A 227 -15.96 1.41 -7.14
C LYS A 227 -15.32 1.79 -8.47
N GLU A 228 -14.77 3.00 -8.56
CA GLU A 228 -14.18 3.49 -9.82
C GLU A 228 -12.69 3.24 -9.92
N ALA A 229 -12.15 2.43 -9.03
CA ALA A 229 -10.73 2.05 -9.05
C ALA A 229 -10.61 0.67 -8.40
N CYS A 230 -11.11 -0.36 -9.09
CA CYS A 230 -11.28 -1.67 -8.48
C CYS A 230 -10.56 -2.77 -9.29
N THR A 231 -9.28 -2.54 -9.54
CA THR A 231 -8.52 -3.49 -10.35
C THR A 231 -8.41 -4.87 -9.71
N MET A 232 -8.31 -4.95 -8.38
CA MET A 232 -8.23 -6.28 -7.74
C MET A 232 -9.57 -7.00 -7.78
N TYR A 233 -10.68 -6.26 -7.59
CA TYR A 233 -12.01 -6.85 -7.72
C TYR A 233 -12.18 -7.47 -9.11
N ARG A 234 -11.82 -6.70 -10.14
CA ARG A 234 -11.91 -7.21 -11.52
C ARG A 234 -10.94 -8.34 -11.78
N SER A 235 -9.76 -8.27 -11.18
CA SER A 235 -8.77 -9.34 -11.33
C SER A 235 -9.29 -10.65 -10.73
N PHE A 236 -9.98 -10.56 -9.59
CA PHE A 236 -10.59 -11.74 -8.99
C PHE A 236 -11.68 -12.32 -9.92
N SER A 237 -12.51 -11.45 -10.49
CA SER A 237 -13.55 -11.90 -11.42
C SER A 237 -12.98 -12.59 -12.65
N GLU A 238 -11.89 -12.08 -13.19
CA GLU A 238 -11.30 -12.60 -14.42
C GLU A 238 -10.21 -13.64 -14.17
N ASN A 239 -9.88 -13.86 -12.92
CA ASN A 239 -8.85 -14.82 -12.48
C ASN A 239 -7.48 -14.52 -13.08
N LYS A 240 -7.17 -13.26 -13.28
CA LYS A 240 -5.85 -12.80 -13.73
C LYS A 240 -5.72 -11.31 -13.43
N PRO A 241 -4.49 -10.80 -13.27
CA PRO A 241 -4.33 -9.36 -13.08
C PRO A 241 -4.82 -8.58 -14.28
N VAL A 242 -5.58 -7.52 -14.03
CA VAL A 242 -6.14 -6.69 -15.09
C VAL A 242 -5.84 -5.22 -14.85
N SER A 243 -6.02 -4.42 -15.90
CA SER A 243 -5.92 -2.96 -15.86
C SER A 243 -7.30 -2.36 -16.09
N MET A 244 -7.48 -1.13 -15.61
CA MET A 244 -8.70 -0.37 -15.89
C MET A 244 -8.41 1.12 -15.78
N ASP A 245 -9.26 1.95 -16.39
CA ASP A 245 -9.22 3.39 -16.15
C ASP A 245 -9.74 3.64 -14.75
N VAL A 246 -9.06 4.50 -14.03
CA VAL A 246 -9.37 4.69 -12.61
C VAL A 246 -9.64 6.16 -12.28
N UNK A 247 -10.40 6.34 -11.27
CA UNK A 247 -10.63 7.62 -10.79
C UNK A 247 -11.23 7.53 -9.46
N SER A 248 -10.62 8.07 -8.61
CA SER A 248 -11.18 8.09 -7.24
C SER A 248 -10.50 9.19 -6.45
N ILE A 249 -11.23 9.74 -5.46
CA ILE A 249 -10.60 10.66 -4.50
C ILE A 249 -9.56 9.92 -3.65
N ALA A 250 -9.68 8.61 -3.54
CA ALA A 250 -8.70 7.79 -2.82
C ALA A 250 -7.53 7.49 -3.77
N THR A 251 -6.70 8.51 -4.01
CA THR A 251 -5.65 8.42 -5.01
C THR A 251 -4.63 7.33 -4.70
N GLY A 252 -4.41 7.03 -3.44
CA GLY A 252 -3.51 5.94 -3.05
C GLY A 252 -4.05 4.56 -3.34
N LEU A 253 -5.34 4.45 -3.66
CA LEU A 253 -5.97 3.17 -4.00
C LEU A 253 -6.32 3.08 -5.48
N ALA A 254 -5.74 3.94 -6.30
CA ALA A 254 -6.15 4.03 -7.69
C ALA A 254 -5.00 3.77 -8.69
N PRO A 255 -4.15 2.75 -8.47
CA PRO A 255 -3.25 2.37 -9.56
C PRO A 255 -4.09 1.73 -10.66
N PRO A 256 -3.70 1.89 -11.92
CA PRO A 256 -4.54 1.41 -13.01
C PRO A 256 -4.40 -0.09 -13.29
N PHE A 257 -3.64 -0.81 -12.50
CA PHE A 257 -3.46 -2.24 -12.66
C PHE A 257 -3.24 -2.90 -11.31
N ALA A 258 -3.58 -4.19 -11.23
CA ALA A 258 -3.28 -4.99 -10.05
C ALA A 258 -1.88 -5.58 -10.19
N GLY A 259 -1.10 -5.54 -9.12
CA GLY A 259 0.22 -6.14 -9.13
C GLY A 259 0.13 -7.66 -9.27
N SER A 260 1.00 -8.25 -10.08
CA SER A 260 0.91 -9.70 -10.33
C SER A 260 1.27 -10.51 -9.07
N LYS A 261 2.30 -10.10 -8.34
CA LYS A 261 2.65 -10.78 -7.09
C LYS A 261 1.56 -10.61 -6.06
N SER A 262 1.06 -9.38 -5.92
CA SER A 262 -0.01 -9.08 -4.98
C SER A 262 -1.27 -9.86 -5.31
N PHE A 263 -1.62 -9.95 -6.60
CA PHE A 263 -2.80 -10.71 -7.03
C PHE A 263 -2.69 -12.18 -6.61
N GLN A 264 -1.54 -12.80 -6.88
CA GLN A 264 -1.36 -14.21 -6.55
C GLN A 264 -1.51 -14.47 -5.05
N ILE A 265 -0.92 -13.60 -4.23
CA ILE A 265 -1.00 -13.74 -2.78
C ILE A 265 -2.43 -13.49 -2.29
N CYS A 266 -3.06 -12.44 -2.80
CA CYS A 266 -4.43 -12.11 -2.38
C CYS A 266 -5.40 -13.22 -2.75
N ARG A 267 -5.25 -13.83 -3.91
CA ARG A 267 -6.12 -14.93 -4.33
C ARG A 267 -6.08 -16.09 -3.34
N GLN A 268 -4.93 -16.33 -2.73
CA GLN A 268 -4.80 -17.43 -1.77
C GLN A 268 -5.45 -17.12 -0.43
N HIS A 269 -5.46 -15.85 -0.02
CA HIS A 269 -5.73 -15.52 1.38
C HIS A 269 -6.91 -14.61 1.61
N VAL A 270 -7.36 -13.88 0.61
CA VAL A 270 -8.42 -12.87 0.77
C VAL A 270 -9.76 -13.50 0.41
N LYS A 271 -10.75 -13.32 1.29
CA LYS A 271 -12.06 -13.91 1.07
C LYS A 271 -12.81 -13.20 -0.05
N GLU A 272 -12.79 -11.87 -0.06
CA GLU A 272 -13.60 -11.11 -0.98
C GLU A 272 -13.11 -9.67 -1.03
N ILE A 273 -13.34 -9.01 -2.17
CA ILE A 273 -13.08 -7.58 -2.31
C ILE A 273 -14.41 -6.85 -2.26
N LEU A 274 -14.55 -5.93 -1.32
CA LEU A 274 -15.75 -5.10 -1.15
C LEU A 274 -15.52 -3.77 -1.86
N LEU A 275 -16.60 -3.17 -2.36
CA LEU A 275 -16.52 -1.91 -3.09
C LEU A 275 -17.23 -0.80 -2.33
N VAL A 276 -16.60 0.37 -2.32
CA VAL A 276 -17.19 1.57 -1.71
C VAL A 276 -17.15 2.73 -2.71
N SER A 277 -18.13 3.62 -2.61
CA SER A 277 -18.15 4.80 -3.45
C SER A 277 -17.25 5.90 -2.87
N ASP A 278 -16.91 6.88 -3.70
CA ASP A 278 -16.20 8.05 -3.21
C ASP A 278 -16.99 8.79 -2.14
N ASP A 279 -18.33 8.86 -2.28
CA ASP A 279 -19.15 9.49 -1.24
C ASP A 279 -19.09 8.74 0.07
N GLU A 280 -19.08 7.41 0.01
CA GLU A 280 -18.92 6.60 1.23
C GLU A 280 -17.56 6.84 1.88
N ILE A 281 -16.51 6.99 1.06
CA ILE A 281 -15.17 7.29 1.59
C ILE A 281 -15.16 8.67 2.25
N LYS A 282 -15.75 9.67 1.60
CA LYS A 282 -15.84 11.03 2.20
C LYS A 282 -16.55 11.01 3.53
N ALA A 283 -17.65 10.28 3.61
CA ALA A 283 -18.39 10.16 4.88
C ALA A 283 -17.51 9.52 5.95
N ALA A 284 -16.74 8.50 5.59
CA ALA A 284 -15.85 7.84 6.53
C ALA A 284 -14.76 8.79 7.04
N VAL A 285 -14.17 9.59 6.13
CA VAL A 285 -13.16 10.57 6.53
C VAL A 285 -13.75 11.55 7.55
N SER A 286 -14.99 11.99 7.30
CA SER A 286 -15.65 12.95 8.17
C SER A 286 -15.95 12.35 9.54
N ILE A 287 -16.45 11.11 9.58
CA ILE A 287 -16.72 10.42 10.84
C ILE A 287 -15.43 10.28 11.67
N LEU A 288 -14.35 9.86 11.02
CA LEU A 288 -13.07 9.68 11.71
C LEU A 288 -12.53 11.00 12.23
N TYR A 289 -12.68 12.07 11.45
CA TYR A 289 -12.24 13.39 11.89
C TYR A 289 -12.97 13.82 13.16
N LYS A 290 -14.27 13.56 13.21
CA LYS A 290 -15.09 13.99 14.37
C LYS A 290 -14.72 13.24 15.64
N VAL A 291 -14.11 12.08 15.54
CA VAL A 291 -13.61 11.37 16.73
C VAL A 291 -12.12 11.58 16.95
N GLY A 292 -11.53 12.54 16.25
CA GLY A 292 -10.16 12.97 16.50
C GLY A 292 -9.08 12.35 15.63
N LEU A 293 -9.45 11.69 14.54
CA LEU A 293 -8.49 11.04 13.67
C LEU A 293 -8.42 11.71 12.31
N VAL A 294 -7.24 12.19 11.95
CA VAL A 294 -7.01 12.74 10.61
C VAL A 294 -6.58 11.62 9.70
N VAL A 295 -7.45 11.31 8.73
CA VAL A 295 -7.26 10.17 7.84
C VAL A 295 -7.48 10.62 6.40
N GLU A 296 -6.54 10.27 5.53
CA GLU A 296 -6.70 10.55 4.11
C GLU A 296 -7.76 9.65 3.48
N PRO A 297 -8.35 10.03 2.34
CA PRO A 297 -9.40 9.21 1.74
C PRO A 297 -9.00 7.75 1.55
N SER A 298 -7.80 7.49 1.02
CA SER A 298 -7.34 6.11 0.86
C SER A 298 -7.31 5.36 2.19
N GLY A 299 -6.94 6.04 3.26
CA GLY A 299 -6.84 5.42 4.58
C GLY A 299 -8.16 5.11 5.23
N ALA A 300 -9.24 5.72 4.74
CA ALA A 300 -10.58 5.56 5.32
C ALA A 300 -11.43 4.53 4.59
N ALA A 301 -10.97 4.00 3.47
CA ALA A 301 -11.81 3.17 2.62
C ALA A 301 -12.30 1.90 3.32
N ALA A 302 -11.43 1.23 4.07
CA ALA A 302 -11.86 0.02 4.76
C ALA A 302 -12.91 0.32 5.83
N PHE A 303 -12.73 1.43 6.56
CA PHE A 303 -13.71 1.87 7.54
C PHE A 303 -15.06 2.18 6.87
N ALA A 304 -15.01 2.77 5.67
CA ALA A 304 -16.24 3.05 4.92
C ALA A 304 -17.05 1.77 4.65
N ALA A 305 -16.36 0.67 4.35
CA ALA A 305 -17.07 -0.60 4.11
C ALA A 305 -17.73 -1.13 5.38
N ILE A 306 -17.11 -0.89 6.53
CA ILE A 306 -17.66 -1.35 7.80
C ILE A 306 -18.90 -0.53 8.18
N VAL A 307 -18.79 0.80 8.14
CA VAL A 307 -19.94 1.64 8.51
C VAL A 307 -21.05 1.55 7.46
N GLY A 308 -20.69 1.23 6.22
CA GLY A 308 -21.67 1.01 5.16
C GLY A 308 -22.31 -0.37 5.17
N GLU A 309 -21.93 -1.20 6.11
CA GLU A 309 -22.49 -2.56 6.31
C GLU A 309 -22.46 -3.39 5.02
N LYS A 310 -21.31 -3.37 4.35
CA LYS A 310 -21.15 -4.12 3.10
C LYS A 310 -21.19 -5.63 3.30
N ILE A 311 -20.94 -6.09 4.53
CA ILE A 311 -21.10 -7.47 4.95
C ILE A 311 -21.74 -7.47 6.33
N ASN A 312 -22.32 -8.61 6.71
CA ASN A 312 -22.95 -8.73 8.02
C ASN A 312 -21.88 -9.01 9.08
N LEU A 313 -21.68 -8.05 9.98
CA LEU A 313 -20.66 -8.14 11.01
C LEU A 313 -21.24 -8.20 12.42
N LYS A 314 -22.55 -8.39 12.53
CA LYS A 314 -23.25 -8.32 13.82
C LYS A 314 -22.58 -9.26 14.85
N GLY A 315 -22.16 -8.67 15.97
CA GLY A 315 -21.57 -9.41 17.08
C GLY A 315 -20.16 -9.90 16.87
N LYS A 316 -19.56 -9.62 15.70
CA LYS A 316 -18.22 -10.12 15.39
C LYS A 316 -17.13 -9.16 15.89
N THR A 317 -15.95 -9.70 16.11
CA THR A 317 -14.76 -8.91 16.41
C THR A 317 -14.09 -8.57 15.09
N VAL A 318 -13.97 -7.29 14.81
CA VAL A 318 -13.52 -6.77 13.52
C VAL A 318 -12.34 -5.83 13.75
N VAL A 319 -11.29 -6.02 12.97
CA VAL A 319 -10.18 -5.06 12.93
C VAL A 319 -10.21 -4.38 11.56
N VAL A 320 -10.20 -3.06 11.55
CA VAL A 320 -10.11 -2.30 10.32
C VAL A 320 -8.77 -1.55 10.31
N LEU A 321 -8.12 -1.55 9.15
CA LEU A 321 -6.84 -0.88 9.01
C LEU A 321 -7.06 0.56 8.54
N ILE A 322 -6.54 1.52 9.31
CA ILE A 322 -6.53 2.94 8.96
C ILE A 322 -5.13 3.22 8.45
N THR A 323 -4.97 3.36 7.14
CA THR A 323 -3.65 3.17 6.52
C THR A 323 -2.79 4.42 6.44
N GLY A 324 -3.40 5.62 6.48
CA GLY A 324 -2.60 6.82 6.39
C GLY A 324 -3.40 8.08 6.65
N GLY A 325 -2.67 9.15 6.98
CA GLY A 325 -3.26 10.44 7.26
C GLY A 325 -2.59 11.58 6.50
N ASN A 326 -1.95 11.27 5.38
CA ASN A 326 -1.26 12.28 4.57
C ASN A 326 -2.26 13.04 3.69
N VAL A 327 -2.99 13.93 4.32
CA VAL A 327 -4.01 14.75 3.67
C VAL A 327 -3.78 16.20 4.10
N SER A 328 -3.85 17.13 3.16
CA SER A 328 -3.63 18.53 3.46
C SER A 328 -4.86 19.12 4.15
N PRO A 329 -4.68 20.22 4.93
CA PRO A 329 -5.84 20.89 5.50
C PRO A 329 -6.85 21.32 4.45
N GLU A 330 -6.38 21.74 3.28
CA GLU A 330 -7.26 22.17 2.19
C GLU A 330 -8.11 21.02 1.68
N GLU A 331 -7.49 19.86 1.46
CA GLU A 331 -8.23 18.67 1.04
C GLU A 331 -9.25 18.26 2.10
N LEU A 332 -8.83 18.28 3.36
CA LEU A 332 -9.69 17.87 4.46
C LEU A 332 -10.90 18.79 4.59
N CYS A 333 -10.69 20.10 4.44
CA CYS A 333 -11.79 21.08 4.47
C CYS A 333 -12.85 20.79 3.40
N CYS A 334 -12.45 20.31 2.24
CA CYS A 334 -13.40 20.00 1.17
C CYS A 334 -14.22 18.75 1.47
N ILE A 335 -13.76 17.91 2.38
CA ILE A 335 -14.39 16.61 2.65
C ILE A 335 -15.24 16.64 3.92
N VAL A 336 -14.69 17.24 4.98
CA VAL A 336 -15.32 17.18 6.31
C VAL A 336 -16.45 18.20 6.40
N HIS A 337 -17.60 17.75 6.90
CA HIS A 337 -18.78 18.61 7.09
C HIS A 337 -19.32 18.47 8.50
#